data_f5aa9debb08e6699211db3ab0adc36da
#
_entry.id   f5aa9debb08e6699211db3ab0adc36da
#
_cell.length_a   1.000
_cell.length_b   1.000
_cell.length_c   1.000
_cell.angle_alpha   90.00
_cell.angle_beta   90.00
_cell.angle_gamma   90.00
#
_symmetry.space_group_name_H-M   'P 1'
#
loop_
_entity.id
_entity.type
_entity.pdbx_description
1 polymer ?
#
loop_
_entity_poly.entity_id
_entity_poly.type
_entity_poly.pdbx_seq_one_letter_code
_entity_poly.pdbx_strand_id
1 'polypeptide(L)'
;MNFEHSITRRESIKKLLRLWSSLALGGAALVSLPDIKTAKASADLPKFLVDGIGRSEGFSIRDLTRRTVDAAGGMGRFVSRGDVVAIKPNISWARAPNLAATTNPEVLEAVIELCQEAGAKKVRIVDHTIHEAKRCFAITGAGMAAKNTGADLVHPRSSLMRDMKMGGNRLDVWPVFTPVVEADALINLPVAKSHGLSRLTLGMKNWIGAVGGRRNALHQDIHQTIVDLAHFFKPDVTLIDATRVMVRNGPSGGSPSDVIVMNRLILSNDPVAADARAARLFDLDPENVGFIKIGREQELGIYDTAISKQLEVTV
;
A
#
# COMPACT_ATOMS: atom_id res chain seq x y z
N MET A 1 -16.19 -1.62 -36.37
CA MET A 1 -15.05 -1.59 -35.45
C MET A 1 -15.33 -0.53 -34.40
N ASN A 2 -15.93 -0.89 -33.28
CA ASN A 2 -16.20 0.03 -32.17
C ASN A 2 -15.03 -0.03 -31.21
N PHE A 3 -14.18 0.99 -31.21
CA PHE A 3 -13.20 1.21 -30.15
C PHE A 3 -13.95 1.68 -28.89
N GLU A 4 -14.28 0.78 -27.96
CA GLU A 4 -14.66 1.17 -26.61
C GLU A 4 -13.46 1.86 -25.94
N HIS A 5 -13.53 3.18 -25.80
CA HIS A 5 -12.58 3.95 -25.01
C HIS A 5 -12.71 3.55 -23.54
N SER A 6 -11.77 2.78 -23.06
CA SER A 6 -11.69 2.46 -21.62
C SER A 6 -11.33 3.70 -20.83
N ILE A 7 -12.23 4.12 -19.96
CA ILE A 7 -12.08 5.28 -19.10
C ILE A 7 -10.96 5.02 -18.08
N THR A 8 -9.96 5.90 -17.99
CA THR A 8 -8.88 5.82 -17.02
C THR A 8 -9.41 6.09 -15.59
N ARG A 9 -8.67 5.62 -14.53
CA ARG A 9 -8.97 5.93 -13.11
C ARG A 9 -9.20 7.42 -12.91
N ARG A 10 -8.38 8.26 -13.51
CA ARG A 10 -8.47 9.73 -13.50
C ARG A 10 -9.77 10.26 -14.10
N GLU A 11 -10.23 9.69 -15.21
CA GLU A 11 -11.48 10.09 -15.86
C GLU A 11 -12.69 9.64 -15.07
N SER A 12 -12.65 8.46 -14.46
CA SER A 12 -13.71 7.96 -13.58
C SER A 12 -13.85 8.84 -12.33
N ILE A 13 -12.73 9.23 -11.71
CA ILE A 13 -12.71 10.12 -10.54
C ILE A 13 -13.13 11.55 -10.94
N LYS A 14 -12.68 12.07 -12.07
CA LYS A 14 -13.10 13.39 -12.59
C LYS A 14 -14.59 13.43 -12.91
N LYS A 15 -15.17 12.37 -13.44
CA LYS A 15 -16.63 12.24 -13.63
C LYS A 15 -17.38 12.26 -12.30
N LEU A 16 -16.86 11.54 -11.29
CA LEU A 16 -17.42 11.56 -9.93
C LEU A 16 -17.38 12.97 -9.32
N LEU A 17 -16.24 13.65 -9.39
CA LEU A 17 -16.08 15.00 -8.84
C LEU A 17 -16.95 16.03 -9.56
N ARG A 18 -17.15 15.92 -10.87
CA ARG A 18 -18.07 16.80 -11.65
C ARG A 18 -19.54 16.56 -11.32
N LEU A 19 -19.94 15.30 -11.09
CA LEU A 19 -21.30 14.96 -10.65
C LEU A 19 -21.59 15.54 -9.26
N TRP A 20 -20.63 15.59 -8.36
CA TRP A 20 -20.78 16.16 -7.02
C TRP A 20 -20.88 17.69 -7.03
N SER A 21 -20.19 18.37 -7.91
CA SER A 21 -20.27 19.83 -8.04
C SER A 21 -21.61 20.31 -8.60
N SER A 22 -22.34 19.49 -9.37
CA SER A 22 -23.69 19.80 -9.88
C SER A 22 -24.80 19.45 -8.90
N LEU A 23 -24.57 18.59 -7.90
CA LEU A 23 -25.55 18.17 -6.88
C LEU A 23 -25.58 19.07 -5.64
N ALA A 24 -24.59 19.94 -5.46
CA ALA A 24 -24.58 20.91 -4.35
C ALA A 24 -25.67 22.00 -4.44
N LEU A 25 -26.49 22.00 -5.48
CA LEU A 25 -27.56 22.97 -5.73
C LEU A 25 -28.98 22.41 -5.67
N GLY A 26 -29.21 21.19 -5.26
CA GLY A 26 -30.61 20.68 -5.12
C GLY A 26 -30.69 19.25 -4.64
N GLY A 27 -31.26 19.05 -3.45
CA GLY A 27 -31.96 17.86 -2.99
C GLY A 27 -31.18 16.54 -2.90
N ALA A 28 -31.23 15.90 -1.73
CA ALA A 28 -30.68 14.58 -1.48
C ALA A 28 -31.35 13.49 -2.34
N ALA A 29 -30.74 13.13 -3.45
CA ALA A 29 -31.03 11.91 -4.19
C ALA A 29 -29.84 10.96 -4.05
N LEU A 30 -30.08 9.75 -3.55
CA LEU A 30 -29.10 8.64 -3.58
C LEU A 30 -28.83 8.28 -5.05
N VAL A 31 -27.74 8.83 -5.59
CA VAL A 31 -27.24 8.42 -6.91
C VAL A 31 -26.45 7.16 -6.73
N SER A 32 -26.90 6.04 -7.31
CA SER A 32 -26.09 4.84 -7.48
C SER A 32 -24.84 5.22 -8.27
N LEU A 33 -23.68 5.08 -7.63
CA LEU A 33 -22.39 5.36 -8.28
C LEU A 33 -22.20 4.36 -9.41
N PRO A 34 -21.75 4.80 -10.61
CA PRO A 34 -21.33 3.86 -11.65
C PRO A 34 -20.12 3.07 -11.13
N ASP A 35 -20.07 1.79 -11.48
CA ASP A 35 -18.94 0.91 -11.16
C ASP A 35 -17.63 1.64 -11.46
N ILE A 36 -16.81 1.83 -10.44
CA ILE A 36 -15.46 2.35 -10.58
C ILE A 36 -14.67 1.27 -11.32
N LYS A 37 -14.64 1.35 -12.64
CA LYS A 37 -13.72 0.53 -13.43
C LYS A 37 -12.31 0.95 -13.06
N THR A 38 -11.69 0.10 -12.24
CA THR A 38 -10.33 0.22 -11.72
C THR A 38 -9.29 0.45 -12.83
N ALA A 39 -8.21 1.10 -12.46
CA ALA A 39 -7.06 1.42 -13.28
C ALA A 39 -6.68 0.28 -14.24
N LYS A 40 -6.55 0.60 -15.52
CA LYS A 40 -6.44 -0.37 -16.61
C LYS A 40 -5.06 -1.01 -16.76
N ALA A 41 -4.03 -0.48 -16.13
CA ALA A 41 -2.67 -0.97 -16.35
C ALA A 41 -2.29 -2.21 -15.53
N SER A 42 -2.79 -2.37 -14.30
CA SER A 42 -2.40 -3.48 -13.43
C SER A 42 -3.33 -4.69 -13.49
N ALA A 43 -4.61 -4.49 -13.86
CA ALA A 43 -5.59 -5.59 -13.91
C ALA A 43 -5.29 -6.63 -15.01
N ASP A 44 -4.61 -6.23 -16.08
CA ASP A 44 -4.28 -7.09 -17.22
C ASP A 44 -2.87 -7.72 -17.14
N LEU A 45 -2.08 -7.37 -16.12
CA LEU A 45 -0.74 -7.95 -15.95
C LEU A 45 -0.83 -9.35 -15.36
N PRO A 46 -0.09 -10.33 -15.91
CA PRO A 46 0.03 -11.63 -15.26
C PRO A 46 0.51 -11.48 -13.82
N LYS A 47 -0.09 -12.27 -12.91
CA LYS A 47 0.33 -12.28 -11.51
C LYS A 47 1.79 -12.67 -11.41
N PHE A 48 2.54 -11.95 -10.59
CA PHE A 48 3.96 -12.20 -10.36
C PHE A 48 4.31 -12.01 -8.89
N LEU A 49 5.42 -12.60 -8.49
CA LEU A 49 6.06 -12.43 -7.18
C LEU A 49 7.56 -12.29 -7.36
N VAL A 50 8.15 -11.27 -6.77
CA VAL A 50 9.61 -11.09 -6.68
C VAL A 50 10.01 -11.04 -5.22
N ASP A 51 10.94 -11.90 -4.84
CA ASP A 51 11.58 -11.92 -3.52
C ASP A 51 13.01 -11.37 -3.68
N GLY A 52 13.23 -10.13 -3.26
CA GLY A 52 14.54 -9.47 -3.24
C GLY A 52 15.28 -9.80 -1.95
N ILE A 53 16.53 -10.23 -2.04
CA ILE A 53 17.35 -10.67 -0.90
C ILE A 53 18.71 -9.99 -0.95
N GLY A 54 19.04 -9.22 0.08
CA GLY A 54 20.38 -8.66 0.27
C GLY A 54 21.28 -9.66 1.02
N ARG A 55 22.29 -10.21 0.35
CA ARG A 55 23.23 -11.20 0.90
C ARG A 55 24.68 -10.80 0.78
N SER A 56 25.04 -9.98 -0.21
CA SER A 56 26.43 -9.58 -0.43
C SER A 56 26.91 -8.60 0.64
N GLU A 57 28.19 -8.69 1.01
CA GLU A 57 28.79 -7.62 1.81
C GLU A 57 28.76 -6.30 1.03
N GLY A 58 28.26 -5.24 1.67
CA GLY A 58 28.22 -3.90 1.09
C GLY A 58 27.06 -3.59 0.15
N PHE A 59 26.02 -4.46 0.01
CA PHE A 59 24.82 -4.05 -0.71
C PHE A 59 24.15 -2.86 -0.01
N SER A 60 23.52 -1.99 -0.79
CA SER A 60 22.67 -0.93 -0.26
C SER A 60 21.18 -1.32 -0.30
N ILE A 61 20.41 -0.81 0.63
CA ILE A 61 18.95 -0.96 0.59
C ILE A 61 18.36 -0.34 -0.70
N ARG A 62 18.98 0.71 -1.20
CA ARG A 62 18.63 1.34 -2.48
C ARG A 62 18.83 0.37 -3.65
N ASP A 63 19.98 -0.33 -3.73
CA ASP A 63 20.27 -1.29 -4.80
C ASP A 63 19.33 -2.49 -4.71
N LEU A 64 19.08 -3.00 -3.52
CA LEU A 64 18.13 -4.08 -3.30
C LEU A 64 16.73 -3.68 -3.81
N THR A 65 16.28 -2.46 -3.50
CA THR A 65 14.99 -1.95 -3.93
C THR A 65 14.92 -1.85 -5.46
N ARG A 66 15.95 -1.26 -6.10
CA ARG A 66 16.02 -1.12 -7.54
C ARG A 66 15.98 -2.47 -8.24
N ARG A 67 16.86 -3.39 -7.86
CA ARG A 67 16.93 -4.72 -8.48
C ARG A 67 15.66 -5.54 -8.29
N THR A 68 15.00 -5.40 -7.13
CA THR A 68 13.69 -6.06 -6.89
C THR A 68 12.63 -5.54 -7.85
N VAL A 69 12.57 -4.23 -8.08
CA VAL A 69 11.63 -3.60 -9.01
C VAL A 69 11.99 -3.93 -10.47
N ASP A 70 13.28 -3.91 -10.83
CA ASP A 70 13.76 -4.21 -12.19
C ASP A 70 13.45 -5.65 -12.59
N ALA A 71 13.56 -6.61 -11.65
CA ALA A 71 13.20 -8.01 -11.89
C ALA A 71 11.71 -8.18 -12.24
N ALA A 72 10.86 -7.28 -11.75
CA ALA A 72 9.45 -7.24 -12.17
C ALA A 72 9.23 -6.57 -13.53
N GLY A 73 10.27 -6.04 -14.16
CA GLY A 73 10.22 -5.31 -15.43
C GLY A 73 10.26 -3.79 -15.28
N GLY A 74 10.70 -3.29 -14.11
CA GLY A 74 10.90 -1.88 -13.80
C GLY A 74 9.64 -1.13 -13.40
N MET A 75 9.84 0.06 -12.80
CA MET A 75 8.73 0.89 -12.30
C MET A 75 7.82 1.40 -13.44
N GLY A 76 8.32 1.50 -14.66
CA GLY A 76 7.54 1.91 -15.83
C GLY A 76 6.39 0.96 -16.20
N ARG A 77 6.30 -0.24 -15.58
CA ARG A 77 5.14 -1.12 -15.71
C ARG A 77 3.92 -0.62 -14.91
N PHE A 78 4.15 0.16 -13.88
CA PHE A 78 3.14 0.59 -12.90
C PHE A 78 2.90 2.09 -12.94
N VAL A 79 3.88 2.86 -13.44
CA VAL A 79 3.86 4.32 -13.50
C VAL A 79 4.12 4.76 -14.93
N SER A 80 3.22 5.59 -15.47
CA SER A 80 3.35 6.19 -16.80
C SER A 80 3.88 7.62 -16.72
N ARG A 81 4.47 8.08 -17.81
CA ARG A 81 4.91 9.47 -17.91
C ARG A 81 3.73 10.43 -17.69
N GLY A 82 3.92 11.37 -16.78
CA GLY A 82 2.91 12.39 -16.45
C GLY A 82 1.96 12.02 -15.31
N ASP A 83 2.05 10.80 -14.75
CA ASP A 83 1.21 10.36 -13.65
C ASP A 83 1.46 11.16 -12.36
N VAL A 84 0.38 11.34 -11.60
CA VAL A 84 0.43 11.64 -10.17
C VAL A 84 0.42 10.32 -9.43
N VAL A 85 1.52 9.99 -8.77
CA VAL A 85 1.69 8.73 -8.05
C VAL A 85 1.41 8.95 -6.56
N ALA A 86 0.62 8.08 -5.93
CA ALA A 86 0.52 7.98 -4.49
C ALA A 86 1.31 6.78 -4.00
N ILE A 87 2.29 7.00 -3.15
CA ILE A 87 2.97 5.96 -2.38
C ILE A 87 2.35 5.94 -0.99
N LYS A 88 1.81 4.79 -0.58
CA LYS A 88 1.24 4.57 0.74
C LYS A 88 2.18 3.72 1.61
N PRO A 89 3.15 4.32 2.31
CA PRO A 89 4.00 3.63 3.27
C PRO A 89 3.23 3.32 4.56
N ASN A 90 3.88 2.71 5.53
CA ASN A 90 3.42 2.64 6.91
C ASN A 90 4.19 3.66 7.75
N ILE A 91 3.52 4.75 8.15
CA ILE A 91 4.11 5.83 8.97
C ILE A 91 3.27 6.04 10.25
N SER A 92 2.53 5.02 10.66
CA SER A 92 1.50 5.13 11.72
C SER A 92 2.03 5.61 13.07
N TRP A 93 3.30 5.33 13.39
CA TRP A 93 3.88 5.50 14.72
C TRP A 93 5.09 6.42 14.69
N ALA A 94 5.19 7.36 15.62
CA ALA A 94 6.39 8.18 15.82
C ALA A 94 7.48 7.32 16.50
N ARG A 95 8.10 6.44 15.72
CA ARG A 95 9.17 5.52 16.12
C ARG A 95 10.38 5.67 15.20
N ALA A 96 11.58 5.58 15.79
CA ALA A 96 12.81 5.60 15.01
C ALA A 96 12.88 4.38 14.05
N PRO A 97 13.52 4.53 12.88
CA PRO A 97 13.56 3.49 11.85
C PRO A 97 14.11 2.14 12.32
N ASN A 98 15.07 2.13 13.25
CA ASN A 98 15.66 0.91 13.80
C ASN A 98 14.69 0.03 14.60
N LEU A 99 13.51 0.55 14.96
CA LEU A 99 12.47 -0.21 15.65
C LEU A 99 11.53 -0.96 14.68
N ALA A 100 11.71 -0.79 13.37
CA ALA A 100 10.91 -1.45 12.33
C ALA A 100 9.38 -1.36 12.52
N ALA A 101 8.91 -0.31 13.20
CA ALA A 101 7.48 -0.04 13.39
C ALA A 101 6.86 0.61 12.15
N THR A 102 7.70 1.13 11.25
CA THR A 102 7.33 1.89 10.05
C THR A 102 8.23 1.50 8.88
N THR A 103 7.79 1.81 7.67
CA THR A 103 8.55 1.57 6.44
C THR A 103 9.95 2.21 6.53
N ASN A 104 10.95 1.50 6.06
CA ASN A 104 12.32 1.97 5.98
C ASN A 104 12.42 3.19 5.07
N PRO A 105 12.93 4.35 5.56
CA PRO A 105 13.04 5.56 4.74
C PRO A 105 13.92 5.39 3.50
N GLU A 106 14.95 4.52 3.52
CA GLU A 106 15.78 4.23 2.35
C GLU A 106 14.99 3.50 1.25
N VAL A 107 14.11 2.55 1.62
CA VAL A 107 13.20 1.91 0.66
C VAL A 107 12.22 2.93 0.10
N LEU A 108 11.68 3.81 0.96
CA LEU A 108 10.76 4.87 0.53
C LEU A 108 11.44 5.82 -0.48
N GLU A 109 12.66 6.28 -0.20
CA GLU A 109 13.43 7.14 -1.12
C GLU A 109 13.66 6.45 -2.46
N ALA A 110 14.14 5.20 -2.45
CA ALA A 110 14.40 4.46 -3.67
C ALA A 110 13.12 4.27 -4.54
N VAL A 111 11.97 4.00 -3.91
CA VAL A 111 10.69 3.88 -4.63
C VAL A 111 10.24 5.22 -5.21
N ILE A 112 10.44 6.33 -4.50
CA ILE A 112 10.13 7.67 -5.01
C ILE A 112 10.98 7.97 -6.26
N GLU A 113 12.29 7.73 -6.19
CA GLU A 113 13.21 7.97 -7.30
C GLU A 113 12.84 7.12 -8.52
N LEU A 114 12.53 5.83 -8.34
CA LEU A 114 12.08 4.95 -9.41
C LEU A 114 10.80 5.45 -10.08
N CYS A 115 9.85 6.02 -9.32
CA CYS A 115 8.65 6.65 -9.88
C CYS A 115 9.00 7.89 -10.71
N GLN A 116 9.94 8.72 -10.24
CA GLN A 116 10.39 9.91 -10.96
C GLN A 116 11.13 9.54 -12.24
N GLU A 117 12.01 8.54 -12.20
CA GLU A 117 12.72 8.00 -13.37
C GLU A 117 11.76 7.40 -14.40
N ALA A 118 10.65 6.79 -13.97
CA ALA A 118 9.57 6.34 -14.86
C ALA A 118 8.79 7.51 -15.50
N GLY A 119 9.06 8.75 -15.06
CA GLY A 119 8.46 9.96 -15.63
C GLY A 119 7.21 10.44 -14.91
N ALA A 120 7.00 10.04 -13.64
CA ALA A 120 5.92 10.60 -12.83
C ALA A 120 6.00 12.13 -12.80
N LYS A 121 4.87 12.80 -13.04
CA LYS A 121 4.76 14.27 -12.91
C LYS A 121 4.87 14.71 -11.46
N LYS A 122 4.39 13.86 -10.56
CA LYS A 122 4.31 14.16 -9.13
C LYS A 122 4.26 12.87 -8.32
N VAL A 123 5.04 12.82 -7.24
CA VAL A 123 4.98 11.71 -6.28
C VAL A 123 4.50 12.24 -4.94
N ARG A 124 3.50 11.59 -4.34
CA ARG A 124 2.90 11.94 -3.06
C ARG A 124 3.12 10.81 -2.06
N ILE A 125 3.62 11.15 -0.88
CA ILE A 125 3.67 10.25 0.27
C ILE A 125 2.37 10.45 1.05
N VAL A 126 1.56 9.39 1.22
CA VAL A 126 0.21 9.47 1.78
C VAL A 126 0.02 8.42 2.88
N ASP A 127 -0.21 8.86 4.11
CA ASP A 127 -0.58 7.99 5.24
C ASP A 127 -1.40 8.79 6.27
N HIS A 128 -2.47 8.20 6.78
CA HIS A 128 -3.22 8.73 7.90
C HIS A 128 -2.72 8.08 9.19
N THR A 129 -1.76 8.72 9.82
CA THR A 129 -1.01 8.22 10.99
C THR A 129 -1.90 7.99 12.22
N ILE A 130 -1.43 7.19 13.18
CA ILE A 130 -2.07 7.01 14.49
C ILE A 130 -1.57 8.06 15.47
N HIS A 131 -0.25 8.26 15.56
CA HIS A 131 0.32 9.36 16.31
C HIS A 131 0.22 10.66 15.50
N GLU A 132 0.51 11.78 16.15
CA GLU A 132 0.51 13.11 15.51
C GLU A 132 1.41 13.12 14.26
N ALA A 133 0.85 13.57 13.12
CA ALA A 133 1.45 13.38 11.80
C ALA A 133 2.81 14.05 11.65
N LYS A 134 2.99 15.29 12.12
CA LYS A 134 4.27 15.99 12.03
C LYS A 134 5.38 15.23 12.76
N ARG A 135 5.04 14.71 13.96
CA ARG A 135 5.95 13.90 14.74
C ARG A 135 6.28 12.57 14.07
N CYS A 136 5.27 11.89 13.50
CA CYS A 136 5.49 10.67 12.73
C CYS A 136 6.44 10.92 11.56
N PHE A 137 6.16 11.91 10.74
CA PHE A 137 6.96 12.22 9.56
C PHE A 137 8.41 12.61 9.88
N ALA A 138 8.62 13.34 10.99
CA ALA A 138 9.97 13.70 11.43
C ALA A 138 10.77 12.50 11.94
N ILE A 139 10.17 11.69 12.83
CA ILE A 139 10.90 10.63 13.55
C ILE A 139 11.14 9.39 12.67
N THR A 140 10.21 9.06 11.77
CA THR A 140 10.32 7.88 10.89
C THR A 140 11.29 8.06 9.72
N GLY A 141 11.74 9.30 9.47
CA GLY A 141 12.55 9.63 8.30
C GLY A 141 11.74 9.95 7.05
N ALA A 142 10.41 9.78 7.05
CA ALA A 142 9.56 10.03 5.86
C ALA A 142 9.62 11.51 5.42
N GLY A 143 9.71 12.44 6.36
CA GLY A 143 9.90 13.86 6.05
C GLY A 143 11.25 14.17 5.40
N MET A 144 12.30 13.45 5.80
CA MET A 144 13.62 13.57 5.17
C MET A 144 13.61 12.95 3.77
N ALA A 145 13.00 11.76 3.60
CA ALA A 145 12.81 11.14 2.30
C ALA A 145 12.08 12.07 1.31
N ALA A 146 11.01 12.73 1.76
CA ALA A 146 10.30 13.73 0.98
C ALA A 146 11.20 14.91 0.58
N LYS A 147 11.99 15.43 1.53
CA LYS A 147 12.91 16.54 1.29
C LYS A 147 14.02 16.19 0.30
N ASN A 148 14.63 15.01 0.45
CA ASN A 148 15.74 14.56 -0.38
C ASN A 148 15.31 14.33 -1.84
N THR A 149 14.09 13.83 -2.04
CA THR A 149 13.56 13.45 -3.35
C THR A 149 12.66 14.50 -4.01
N GLY A 150 12.24 15.53 -3.25
CA GLY A 150 11.26 16.50 -3.72
C GLY A 150 9.83 15.97 -3.82
N ALA A 151 9.52 14.82 -3.20
CA ALA A 151 8.17 14.30 -3.16
C ALA A 151 7.26 15.10 -2.22
N ASP A 152 5.97 15.18 -2.53
CA ASP A 152 4.97 15.83 -1.68
C ASP A 152 4.64 14.97 -0.47
N LEU A 153 4.87 15.48 0.73
CA LEU A 153 4.40 14.87 1.97
C LEU A 153 3.00 15.39 2.31
N VAL A 154 1.99 14.55 2.14
CA VAL A 154 0.60 14.96 2.35
C VAL A 154 0.18 14.77 3.80
N HIS A 155 -0.02 15.86 4.51
CA HIS A 155 -0.49 15.84 5.89
C HIS A 155 -1.98 15.48 5.95
N PRO A 156 -2.39 14.47 6.75
CA PRO A 156 -3.79 14.14 6.92
C PRO A 156 -4.54 15.28 7.64
N ARG A 157 -5.72 15.61 7.12
CA ARG A 157 -6.65 16.60 7.68
C ARG A 157 -8.08 16.25 7.28
N SER A 158 -9.05 16.67 8.08
CA SER A 158 -10.48 16.36 7.85
C SER A 158 -11.00 16.82 6.49
N SER A 159 -10.49 17.94 5.95
CA SER A 159 -10.84 18.43 4.61
C SER A 159 -10.40 17.52 3.46
N LEU A 160 -9.53 16.55 3.71
CA LEU A 160 -9.07 15.53 2.75
C LEU A 160 -9.73 14.16 2.98
N MET A 161 -10.73 14.10 3.86
CA MET A 161 -11.53 12.89 4.07
C MET A 161 -12.87 13.02 3.35
N ARG A 162 -13.31 11.95 2.70
CA ARG A 162 -14.62 11.84 2.06
C ARG A 162 -15.21 10.48 2.32
N ASP A 163 -16.49 10.45 2.67
CA ASP A 163 -17.26 9.21 2.75
C ASP A 163 -17.38 8.60 1.36
N MET A 164 -16.95 7.35 1.24
CA MET A 164 -16.99 6.59 -0.01
C MET A 164 -17.63 5.23 0.22
N LYS A 165 -18.42 4.78 -0.76
CA LYS A 165 -18.99 3.43 -0.75
C LYS A 165 -17.88 2.43 -1.07
N MET A 166 -17.62 1.53 -0.12
CA MET A 166 -16.60 0.50 -0.26
C MET A 166 -17.16 -0.80 -0.84
N GLY A 167 -18.45 -1.07 -0.59
CA GLY A 167 -19.12 -2.27 -1.06
C GLY A 167 -18.56 -3.56 -0.46
N GLY A 168 -17.94 -3.47 0.71
CA GLY A 168 -17.39 -4.62 1.43
C GLY A 168 -18.42 -5.35 2.28
N ASN A 169 -18.07 -6.51 2.79
CA ASN A 169 -18.94 -7.31 3.64
C ASN A 169 -19.14 -6.69 5.03
N ARG A 170 -18.15 -5.95 5.51
CA ARG A 170 -18.14 -5.26 6.81
C ARG A 170 -18.22 -3.75 6.66
N LEU A 171 -17.58 -3.20 5.63
CA LEU A 171 -17.49 -1.76 5.38
C LEU A 171 -18.32 -1.39 4.14
N ASP A 172 -19.47 -0.73 4.37
CA ASP A 172 -20.28 -0.22 3.26
C ASP A 172 -19.90 1.23 2.89
N VAL A 173 -19.99 2.18 3.82
CA VAL A 173 -19.55 3.57 3.63
C VAL A 173 -18.56 3.94 4.70
N TRP A 174 -17.40 4.50 4.28
CA TRP A 174 -16.36 4.86 5.22
C TRP A 174 -15.56 6.08 4.75
N PRO A 175 -15.07 6.95 5.68
CA PRO A 175 -14.23 8.10 5.33
C PRO A 175 -12.89 7.64 4.75
N VAL A 176 -12.61 7.99 3.50
CA VAL A 176 -11.37 7.69 2.76
C VAL A 176 -10.49 8.93 2.69
N PHE A 177 -9.19 8.75 2.87
CA PHE A 177 -8.18 9.79 2.65
C PHE A 177 -7.98 9.98 1.15
N THR A 178 -8.62 11.01 0.57
CA THR A 178 -8.78 11.18 -0.87
C THR A 178 -7.48 11.25 -1.67
N PRO A 179 -6.34 11.78 -1.16
CA PRO A 179 -5.09 11.76 -1.91
C PRO A 179 -4.60 10.37 -2.33
N VAL A 180 -5.06 9.31 -1.63
CA VAL A 180 -4.75 7.91 -1.99
C VAL A 180 -5.48 7.49 -3.27
N VAL A 181 -6.74 7.90 -3.42
CA VAL A 181 -7.61 7.48 -4.54
C VAL A 181 -7.62 8.47 -5.71
N GLU A 182 -7.15 9.70 -5.49
CA GLU A 182 -7.04 10.73 -6.52
C GLU A 182 -5.78 10.59 -7.41
N ALA A 183 -4.88 9.67 -7.10
CA ALA A 183 -3.68 9.41 -7.87
C ALA A 183 -3.98 8.62 -9.15
N ASP A 184 -3.12 8.78 -10.17
CA ASP A 184 -3.17 8.00 -11.41
C ASP A 184 -2.58 6.60 -11.19
N ALA A 185 -1.53 6.48 -10.36
CA ALA A 185 -0.93 5.21 -9.92
C ALA A 185 -0.83 5.13 -8.40
N LEU A 186 -1.04 3.95 -7.84
CA LEU A 186 -1.05 3.69 -6.39
C LEU A 186 -0.08 2.57 -6.02
N ILE A 187 0.94 2.92 -5.25
CA ILE A 187 1.96 1.99 -4.74
C ILE A 187 1.73 1.76 -3.25
N ASN A 188 1.51 0.51 -2.87
CA ASN A 188 1.43 0.11 -1.48
C ASN A 188 2.83 -0.28 -0.96
N LEU A 189 3.33 0.40 0.07
CA LEU A 189 4.67 0.21 0.62
C LEU A 189 4.63 -0.08 2.13
N PRO A 190 4.03 -1.23 2.54
CA PRO A 190 3.94 -1.62 3.94
C PRO A 190 5.26 -2.06 4.53
N VAL A 191 5.35 -2.10 5.87
CA VAL A 191 6.39 -2.80 6.60
C VAL A 191 5.87 -4.13 7.14
N ALA A 192 6.67 -5.19 7.06
CA ALA A 192 6.34 -6.48 7.67
C ALA A 192 6.61 -6.43 9.18
N LYS A 193 5.58 -6.71 9.98
CA LYS A 193 5.70 -6.73 11.45
C LYS A 193 4.62 -7.56 12.13
N SER A 194 4.91 -8.04 13.35
CA SER A 194 3.92 -8.68 14.23
C SER A 194 2.80 -7.72 14.63
N HIS A 195 1.64 -8.26 15.00
CA HIS A 195 0.50 -7.50 15.48
C HIS A 195 -0.40 -8.33 16.40
N GLY A 196 -0.74 -7.80 17.58
CA GLY A 196 -1.48 -8.53 18.60
C GLY A 196 -2.83 -9.10 18.15
N LEU A 197 -3.63 -8.33 17.37
CA LEU A 197 -4.98 -8.76 16.97
C LEU A 197 -5.01 -9.51 15.63
N SER A 198 -4.28 -9.04 14.63
CA SER A 198 -4.30 -9.62 13.29
C SER A 198 -3.14 -10.57 13.01
N ARG A 199 -2.36 -10.94 14.04
CA ARG A 199 -1.07 -11.64 13.98
C ARG A 199 0.03 -10.84 13.27
N LEU A 200 -0.25 -10.33 12.07
CA LEU A 200 0.71 -9.58 11.24
C LEU A 200 0.14 -8.24 10.77
N THR A 201 1.02 -7.32 10.48
CA THR A 201 0.80 -6.14 9.64
C THR A 201 1.60 -6.34 8.37
N LEU A 202 0.90 -6.36 7.23
CA LEU A 202 1.45 -6.60 5.90
C LEU A 202 0.75 -5.68 4.88
N GLY A 203 0.72 -6.08 3.60
CA GLY A 203 0.20 -5.29 2.49
C GLY A 203 -1.28 -4.93 2.61
N MET A 204 -2.14 -5.92 2.77
CA MET A 204 -3.59 -5.69 2.87
C MET A 204 -3.96 -4.84 4.09
N LYS A 205 -3.31 -5.07 5.24
CA LYS A 205 -3.58 -4.31 6.47
C LYS A 205 -3.10 -2.86 6.42
N ASN A 206 -2.16 -2.54 5.54
CA ASN A 206 -1.62 -1.18 5.42
C ASN A 206 -2.71 -0.15 5.08
N TRP A 207 -3.81 -0.57 4.46
CA TRP A 207 -4.92 0.29 4.06
C TRP A 207 -5.69 0.92 5.21
N ILE A 208 -5.56 0.42 6.45
CA ILE A 208 -6.10 1.09 7.64
C ILE A 208 -5.54 2.53 7.78
N GLY A 209 -4.32 2.78 7.29
CA GLY A 209 -3.73 4.12 7.21
C GLY A 209 -4.20 4.96 6.00
N ALA A 210 -5.15 4.47 5.20
CA ALA A 210 -5.76 5.21 4.08
C ALA A 210 -7.20 5.67 4.38
N VAL A 211 -7.70 5.41 5.59
CA VAL A 211 -9.06 5.75 6.01
C VAL A 211 -9.09 6.59 7.28
N GLY A 212 -10.18 7.31 7.46
CA GLY A 212 -10.47 8.14 8.63
C GLY A 212 -11.50 7.54 9.57
N GLY A 213 -12.30 8.39 10.19
CA GLY A 213 -13.41 8.01 11.06
C GLY A 213 -12.97 7.33 12.37
N ARG A 214 -13.88 6.55 12.94
CA ARG A 214 -13.64 5.80 14.19
C ARG A 214 -12.84 4.53 13.91
N ARG A 215 -11.56 4.65 13.57
CA ARG A 215 -10.69 3.51 13.19
C ARG A 215 -10.63 2.37 14.23
N ASN A 216 -10.94 2.63 15.51
CA ASN A 216 -11.07 1.58 16.51
C ASN A 216 -12.20 0.58 16.19
N ALA A 217 -13.27 1.02 15.53
CA ALA A 217 -14.35 0.14 15.09
C ALA A 217 -13.90 -0.86 14.00
N LEU A 218 -12.83 -0.54 13.25
CA LEU A 218 -12.24 -1.45 12.26
C LEU A 218 -11.65 -2.72 12.89
N HIS A 219 -11.38 -2.70 14.20
CA HIS A 219 -10.79 -3.81 14.93
C HIS A 219 -11.82 -4.82 15.47
N GLN A 220 -13.13 -4.52 15.40
CA GLN A 220 -14.19 -5.44 15.87
C GLN A 220 -14.27 -6.72 15.03
N ASP A 221 -14.02 -6.61 13.73
CA ASP A 221 -13.84 -7.71 12.81
C ASP A 221 -12.66 -7.38 11.90
N ILE A 222 -11.48 -7.47 12.47
CA ILE A 222 -10.26 -6.96 11.86
C ILE A 222 -9.91 -7.67 10.54
N HIS A 223 -10.15 -8.97 10.46
CA HIS A 223 -9.77 -9.76 9.28
C HIS A 223 -10.64 -9.43 8.07
N GLN A 224 -11.97 -9.41 8.24
CA GLN A 224 -12.87 -9.01 7.16
C GLN A 224 -12.68 -7.55 6.77
N THR A 225 -12.51 -6.66 7.75
CA THR A 225 -12.22 -5.24 7.50
C THR A 225 -10.96 -5.04 6.63
N ILE A 226 -9.88 -5.78 6.89
CA ILE A 226 -8.65 -5.71 6.10
C ILE A 226 -8.92 -6.11 4.65
N VAL A 227 -9.71 -7.16 4.42
CA VAL A 227 -10.06 -7.66 3.09
C VAL A 227 -10.93 -6.65 2.34
N ASP A 228 -11.96 -6.08 3.00
CA ASP A 228 -12.81 -5.04 2.42
C ASP A 228 -11.99 -3.83 1.95
N LEU A 229 -11.05 -3.37 2.79
CA LEU A 229 -10.15 -2.27 2.43
C LEU A 229 -9.25 -2.63 1.25
N ALA A 230 -8.71 -3.84 1.22
CA ALA A 230 -7.85 -4.30 0.13
C ALA A 230 -8.62 -4.43 -1.19
N HIS A 231 -9.88 -4.89 -1.16
CA HIS A 231 -10.79 -4.89 -2.30
C HIS A 231 -11.07 -3.49 -2.84
N PHE A 232 -11.20 -2.50 -1.95
CA PHE A 232 -11.49 -1.13 -2.33
C PHE A 232 -10.29 -0.42 -2.96
N PHE A 233 -9.10 -0.49 -2.34
CA PHE A 233 -7.95 0.32 -2.76
C PHE A 233 -7.24 -0.22 -4.01
N LYS A 234 -7.10 -1.52 -4.18
CA LYS A 234 -6.49 -2.20 -5.35
C LYS A 234 -5.25 -1.47 -5.89
N PRO A 235 -4.09 -1.57 -5.23
CA PRO A 235 -2.87 -0.91 -5.69
C PRO A 235 -2.39 -1.49 -7.03
N ASP A 236 -1.64 -0.70 -7.79
CA ASP A 236 -0.97 -1.18 -9.00
C ASP A 236 0.12 -2.18 -8.66
N VAL A 237 0.79 -1.98 -7.51
CA VAL A 237 1.79 -2.90 -6.98
C VAL A 237 1.93 -2.75 -5.46
N THR A 238 2.25 -3.84 -4.79
CA THR A 238 2.63 -3.88 -3.36
C THR A 238 4.09 -4.28 -3.24
N LEU A 239 4.90 -3.45 -2.57
CA LEU A 239 6.28 -3.75 -2.17
C LEU A 239 6.35 -3.81 -0.64
N ILE A 240 6.42 -5.01 -0.08
CA ILE A 240 6.53 -5.20 1.37
C ILE A 240 7.97 -5.01 1.78
N ASP A 241 8.21 -4.05 2.66
CA ASP A 241 9.49 -3.85 3.32
C ASP A 241 9.65 -4.87 4.45
N ALA A 242 10.55 -5.83 4.26
CA ALA A 242 11.05 -6.77 5.24
C ALA A 242 12.58 -6.64 5.39
N THR A 243 13.13 -5.44 5.18
CA THR A 243 14.56 -5.17 5.42
C THR A 243 14.90 -5.33 6.89
N ARG A 244 14.01 -4.83 7.74
CA ARG A 244 13.99 -5.02 9.20
C ARG A 244 12.58 -5.41 9.59
N VAL A 245 12.44 -6.42 10.40
CA VAL A 245 11.14 -7.01 10.76
C VAL A 245 10.97 -7.00 12.27
N MET A 246 9.92 -6.36 12.76
CA MET A 246 9.53 -6.45 14.16
C MET A 246 8.77 -7.75 14.38
N VAL A 247 9.42 -8.72 15.02
CA VAL A 247 8.87 -10.07 15.21
C VAL A 247 8.06 -10.22 16.50
N ARG A 248 8.18 -9.28 17.44
CA ARG A 248 7.46 -9.27 18.72
C ARG A 248 6.98 -7.87 19.08
N ASN A 249 6.02 -7.79 20.01
CA ASN A 249 5.49 -6.54 20.59
C ASN A 249 4.96 -5.52 19.56
N GLY A 250 4.58 -5.97 18.35
CA GLY A 250 3.94 -5.12 17.35
C GLY A 250 2.49 -4.77 17.71
N PRO A 251 1.95 -3.69 17.14
CA PRO A 251 2.42 -3.02 15.94
C PRO A 251 3.37 -1.82 16.16
N SER A 252 3.56 -1.35 17.41
CA SER A 252 4.32 -0.13 17.69
C SER A 252 5.71 -0.40 18.29
N GLY A 253 5.93 -1.61 18.83
CA GLY A 253 7.19 -2.05 19.41
C GLY A 253 7.71 -1.11 20.51
N GLY A 254 8.98 -1.19 20.80
CA GLY A 254 9.62 -0.33 21.79
C GLY A 254 11.10 -0.66 22.02
N SER A 255 11.53 -1.86 21.63
CA SER A 255 12.89 -2.34 21.82
C SER A 255 13.53 -2.80 20.52
N PRO A 256 14.81 -2.47 20.28
CA PRO A 256 15.58 -3.07 19.17
C PRO A 256 15.67 -4.60 19.24
N SER A 257 15.54 -5.20 20.44
CA SER A 257 15.55 -6.66 20.62
C SER A 257 14.32 -7.37 20.03
N ASP A 258 13.29 -6.62 19.67
CA ASP A 258 12.09 -7.13 18.98
C ASP A 258 12.25 -7.18 17.46
N VAL A 259 13.41 -6.72 16.94
CA VAL A 259 13.66 -6.52 15.51
C VAL A 259 14.72 -7.49 15.01
N ILE A 260 14.47 -8.11 13.87
CA ILE A 260 15.41 -8.92 13.11
C ILE A 260 15.71 -8.22 11.79
N VAL A 261 16.99 -8.14 11.41
CA VAL A 261 17.41 -7.70 10.08
C VAL A 261 17.29 -8.89 9.13
N MET A 262 16.40 -8.78 8.15
CA MET A 262 16.16 -9.84 7.17
C MET A 262 16.68 -9.46 5.78
N ASN A 263 16.86 -8.16 5.50
CA ASN A 263 17.31 -7.66 4.21
C ASN A 263 16.49 -8.20 3.03
N ARG A 264 15.15 -8.20 3.20
CA ARG A 264 14.22 -8.71 2.18
C ARG A 264 13.22 -7.67 1.73
N LEU A 265 12.82 -7.81 0.46
CA LEU A 265 11.72 -7.06 -0.15
C LEU A 265 10.84 -8.04 -0.92
N ILE A 266 9.52 -7.92 -0.78
CA ILE A 266 8.57 -8.77 -1.50
C ILE A 266 7.71 -7.87 -2.38
N LEU A 267 7.80 -8.03 -3.71
CA LEU A 267 7.08 -7.26 -4.70
C LEU A 267 6.06 -8.14 -5.42
N SER A 268 4.79 -7.72 -5.46
CA SER A 268 3.73 -8.42 -6.19
C SER A 268 2.60 -7.48 -6.61
N ASN A 269 1.93 -7.80 -7.71
CA ASN A 269 0.63 -7.21 -8.08
C ASN A 269 -0.56 -8.02 -7.52
N ASP A 270 -0.30 -9.12 -6.81
CA ASP A 270 -1.32 -9.88 -6.09
C ASP A 270 -1.18 -9.65 -4.58
N PRO A 271 -2.16 -9.02 -3.92
CA PRO A 271 -2.05 -8.67 -2.50
C PRO A 271 -2.05 -9.88 -1.58
N VAL A 272 -2.73 -10.96 -1.95
CA VAL A 272 -2.75 -12.20 -1.17
C VAL A 272 -1.41 -12.93 -1.28
N ALA A 273 -0.84 -13.00 -2.49
CA ALA A 273 0.46 -13.63 -2.71
C ALA A 273 1.59 -12.87 -1.99
N ALA A 274 1.58 -11.52 -2.03
CA ALA A 274 2.53 -10.72 -1.30
C ALA A 274 2.48 -11.00 0.20
N ASP A 275 1.28 -10.98 0.78
CA ASP A 275 1.09 -11.19 2.21
C ASP A 275 1.34 -12.65 2.63
N ALA A 276 0.99 -13.63 1.78
CA ALA A 276 1.28 -15.05 2.00
C ALA A 276 2.81 -15.31 2.04
N ARG A 277 3.54 -14.73 1.09
CA ARG A 277 5.01 -14.82 1.08
C ARG A 277 5.63 -14.17 2.31
N ALA A 278 5.13 -13.00 2.70
CA ALA A 278 5.60 -12.30 3.89
C ALA A 278 5.25 -13.04 5.19
N ALA A 279 4.10 -13.72 5.29
CA ALA A 279 3.73 -14.52 6.46
C ALA A 279 4.75 -15.65 6.73
N ARG A 280 5.30 -16.25 5.68
CA ARG A 280 6.34 -17.30 5.79
C ARG A 280 7.66 -16.79 6.39
N LEU A 281 7.93 -15.48 6.36
CA LEU A 281 9.08 -14.89 7.05
C LEU A 281 8.92 -14.91 8.60
N PHE A 282 7.70 -15.15 9.08
CA PHE A 282 7.37 -15.31 10.51
C PHE A 282 7.11 -16.77 10.88
N ASP A 283 7.49 -17.72 10.02
CA ASP A 283 7.20 -19.15 10.19
C ASP A 283 5.69 -19.44 10.34
N LEU A 284 4.85 -18.61 9.70
CA LEU A 284 3.40 -18.77 9.71
C LEU A 284 2.89 -19.31 8.37
N ASP A 285 2.02 -20.34 8.45
CA ASP A 285 1.22 -20.74 7.30
C ASP A 285 0.20 -19.61 7.00
N PRO A 286 0.11 -19.13 5.74
CA PRO A 286 -0.88 -18.14 5.32
C PRO A 286 -2.33 -18.50 5.69
N GLU A 287 -2.69 -19.79 5.70
CA GLU A 287 -4.01 -20.28 6.14
C GLU A 287 -4.31 -19.92 7.61
N ASN A 288 -3.28 -19.75 8.43
CA ASN A 288 -3.42 -19.39 9.84
C ASN A 288 -3.46 -17.88 10.08
N VAL A 289 -3.39 -17.06 9.01
CA VAL A 289 -3.51 -15.60 9.08
C VAL A 289 -4.85 -15.19 8.49
N GLY A 290 -5.84 -14.91 9.35
CA GLY A 290 -7.25 -14.80 8.97
C GLY A 290 -7.52 -13.89 7.77
N PHE A 291 -6.90 -12.69 7.67
CA PHE A 291 -7.14 -11.81 6.53
C PHE A 291 -6.51 -12.32 5.22
N ILE A 292 -5.44 -13.11 5.26
CA ILE A 292 -4.85 -13.73 4.08
C ILE A 292 -5.77 -14.84 3.57
N LYS A 293 -6.24 -15.70 4.48
CA LYS A 293 -7.20 -16.76 4.20
C LYS A 293 -8.48 -16.21 3.59
N ILE A 294 -9.13 -15.25 4.25
CA ILE A 294 -10.38 -14.63 3.75
C ILE A 294 -10.15 -13.93 2.41
N GLY A 295 -9.01 -13.25 2.23
CA GLY A 295 -8.66 -12.61 0.95
C GLY A 295 -8.58 -13.62 -0.20
N ARG A 296 -8.02 -14.81 0.02
CA ARG A 296 -8.02 -15.90 -0.94
C ARG A 296 -9.42 -16.45 -1.19
N GLU A 297 -10.20 -16.70 -0.13
CA GLU A 297 -11.57 -17.24 -0.24
C GLU A 297 -12.51 -16.29 -0.97
N GLN A 298 -12.29 -14.98 -0.86
CA GLN A 298 -13.05 -13.94 -1.57
C GLN A 298 -12.40 -13.53 -2.91
N GLU A 299 -11.51 -14.35 -3.46
CA GLU A 299 -10.90 -14.17 -4.79
C GLU A 299 -10.15 -12.84 -4.98
N LEU A 300 -9.71 -12.21 -3.88
CA LEU A 300 -8.87 -10.99 -3.96
C LEU A 300 -7.50 -11.29 -4.56
N GLY A 301 -7.01 -12.52 -4.39
CA GLY A 301 -5.75 -13.00 -4.91
C GLY A 301 -5.58 -14.50 -4.70
N ILE A 302 -4.35 -14.99 -4.96
CA ILE A 302 -3.97 -16.39 -4.79
C ILE A 302 -2.77 -16.50 -3.86
N TYR A 303 -2.50 -17.67 -3.30
CA TYR A 303 -1.29 -17.84 -2.50
C TYR A 303 -0.02 -17.75 -3.35
N ASP A 304 1.08 -17.34 -2.72
CA ASP A 304 2.40 -17.22 -3.33
C ASP A 304 2.82 -18.49 -4.07
N THR A 305 2.52 -19.67 -3.50
CA THR A 305 2.84 -20.97 -4.10
C THR A 305 2.11 -21.25 -5.42
N ALA A 306 1.01 -20.54 -5.70
CA ALA A 306 0.25 -20.66 -6.95
C ALA A 306 0.67 -19.63 -8.02
N ILE A 307 1.59 -18.72 -7.72
CA ILE A 307 2.13 -17.76 -8.68
C ILE A 307 3.12 -18.48 -9.60
N SER A 308 2.82 -18.51 -10.90
CA SER A 308 3.68 -19.13 -11.90
C SER A 308 4.97 -18.36 -12.18
N LYS A 309 4.91 -17.03 -12.13
CA LYS A 309 6.07 -16.14 -12.31
C LYS A 309 6.61 -15.71 -10.96
N GLN A 310 7.47 -16.55 -10.37
CA GLN A 310 8.22 -16.22 -9.16
C GLN A 310 9.69 -15.99 -9.51
N LEU A 311 10.25 -14.92 -8.98
CA LEU A 311 11.64 -14.53 -9.19
C LEU A 311 12.30 -14.29 -7.82
N GLU A 312 13.49 -14.80 -7.64
CA GLU A 312 14.38 -14.45 -6.53
C GLU A 312 15.53 -13.61 -7.08
N VAL A 313 15.80 -12.49 -6.44
CA VAL A 313 16.88 -11.58 -6.81
C VAL A 313 17.79 -11.42 -5.61
N THR A 314 19.06 -11.78 -5.79
CA THR A 314 20.08 -11.58 -4.76
C THR A 314 20.97 -10.39 -5.12
N VAL A 315 21.26 -9.56 -4.13
CA VAL A 315 22.13 -8.38 -4.23
C VAL A 315 23.26 -8.51 -3.24
#